data_64b28f47085048c9e259b49d69b9ca08
#
_entry.id   64b28f47085048c9e259b49d69b9ca08
#
_cell.length_a   1.000
_cell.length_b   1.000
_cell.length_c   1.000
_cell.angle_alpha   90.00
_cell.angle_beta   90.00
_cell.angle_gamma   90.00
#
_symmetry.space_group_name_H-M   'P 1'
#
loop_
_entity.id
_entity.type
_entity.pdbx_description
1 polymer ?
#
loop_
_entity_poly.entity_id
_entity_poly.type
_entity_poly.pdbx_seq_one_letter_code
_entity_poly.pdbx_strand_id
1 'polypeptide(L)'
;MNMQDFYTGHAFDAYEFFGAHTYFGGTHFAVWAPSAQHIAVETEIGTFDLHRTQSAVWECDAPGVQAGMVYQYWVRGANGQSVAHCDPYGTAMTLRPDGRSIVSDAPKSFSDDKWMQERTKCFDKPLNIYEVHAGSWRQKEDGSWYTYAELADLLPAYCKENGFTHIELMPLAEHPFDGSWGYQTTGFFAPTSRYGTPDELVEFVNACHKQGIGVILDFVPVHFAVDAYGLKEFDGTPLYEYPAAAVGQSEWGSCNFMHSRGEIRCFIQSCADYWLRVFHADGLRMDAVSRLIYWQGDPNRGVNGSTLEFLKGMNAGLQQRHPTAILIAEDSTSFPKVTAPVEYGGLGFDYKWDLGWMNDTLDYFKKTSDERRENLGKLTFSMMYAWNEHYILPFSHDENVHGKATIVQKMYGEYEGKFPQARALYLYMAIHPGKMLDFMGNEFAQLREFDESREQDWMVLKYPNHDDFHRYRRALNEAYLANEAFWSREYDPEAFRWLDCAHPELDACAIWRDGHDGAVLAAFNFGDTELADYTLTLPRAGKLTKLLDTDWQCFGGRTEKPKRLVGKACEGELKLTLAPFSGQLFKLV
;
A
#
# COMPACT_ATOMS: atom_id res chain seq x y z
N MET A 1 6.37 -26.02 -14.27
CA MET A 1 6.80 -26.11 -12.85
C MET A 1 7.53 -27.44 -12.60
N ASN A 2 8.61 -27.44 -11.76
CA ASN A 2 9.27 -28.65 -11.29
C ASN A 2 8.64 -29.07 -9.94
N MET A 3 8.16 -30.32 -9.83
CA MET A 3 7.52 -30.81 -8.59
C MET A 3 8.49 -30.86 -7.38
N GLN A 4 9.80 -31.06 -7.59
CA GLN A 4 10.79 -30.98 -6.53
C GLN A 4 10.86 -29.57 -5.96
N ASP A 5 10.87 -28.55 -6.81
CA ASP A 5 10.88 -27.13 -6.38
C ASP A 5 9.60 -26.76 -5.63
N PHE A 6 8.45 -27.32 -6.03
CA PHE A 6 7.19 -27.14 -5.31
C PHE A 6 7.24 -27.69 -3.89
N TYR A 7 7.72 -28.94 -3.71
CA TYR A 7 7.81 -29.54 -2.37
C TYR A 7 8.87 -28.88 -1.48
N THR A 8 9.91 -28.31 -2.07
CA THR A 8 10.99 -27.66 -1.32
C THR A 8 10.80 -26.17 -1.10
N GLY A 9 9.72 -25.58 -1.62
CA GLY A 9 9.38 -24.18 -1.39
C GLY A 9 10.11 -23.19 -2.30
N HIS A 10 10.50 -23.60 -3.53
CA HIS A 10 11.28 -22.77 -4.46
C HIS A 10 10.54 -22.41 -5.75
N ALA A 11 9.35 -22.96 -6.01
CA ALA A 11 8.58 -22.63 -7.22
C ALA A 11 7.84 -21.28 -7.08
N PHE A 12 7.95 -20.44 -8.12
CA PHE A 12 7.23 -19.17 -8.26
C PHE A 12 6.17 -19.20 -9.36
N ASP A 13 6.03 -20.34 -10.02
CA ASP A 13 5.19 -20.55 -11.21
C ASP A 13 4.14 -21.64 -10.98
N ALA A 14 3.75 -21.89 -9.73
CA ALA A 14 2.82 -22.95 -9.38
C ALA A 14 1.44 -22.77 -10.05
N TYR A 15 1.02 -21.53 -10.29
CA TYR A 15 -0.21 -21.19 -11.00
C TYR A 15 -0.19 -21.57 -12.50
N GLU A 16 0.97 -21.81 -13.09
CA GLU A 16 1.06 -22.31 -14.48
C GLU A 16 0.76 -23.82 -14.56
N PHE A 17 0.70 -24.51 -13.42
CA PHE A 17 0.44 -25.94 -13.35
C PHE A 17 -0.87 -26.27 -12.62
N PHE A 18 -1.07 -25.68 -11.44
CA PHE A 18 -2.31 -25.87 -10.67
C PHE A 18 -3.40 -24.91 -11.16
N GLY A 19 -4.66 -25.30 -10.92
CA GLY A 19 -5.82 -24.56 -11.35
C GLY A 19 -6.51 -25.18 -12.56
N ALA A 20 -7.26 -24.35 -13.27
CA ALA A 20 -8.00 -24.72 -14.47
C ALA A 20 -7.32 -24.14 -15.71
N HIS A 21 -6.83 -25.00 -16.59
CA HIS A 21 -6.12 -24.61 -17.82
C HIS A 21 -6.86 -25.07 -19.06
N THR A 22 -7.34 -24.14 -19.86
CA THR A 22 -8.06 -24.44 -21.11
C THR A 22 -7.13 -25.03 -22.16
N TYR A 23 -7.64 -25.99 -22.93
CA TYR A 23 -7.00 -26.53 -24.12
C TYR A 23 -8.04 -26.70 -25.25
N PHE A 24 -7.60 -27.03 -26.45
CA PHE A 24 -8.53 -27.24 -27.55
C PHE A 24 -9.52 -28.38 -27.25
N GLY A 25 -10.75 -28.01 -26.94
CA GLY A 25 -11.86 -28.94 -26.70
C GLY A 25 -12.15 -29.27 -25.24
N GLY A 26 -11.49 -28.61 -24.27
CA GLY A 26 -11.76 -28.82 -22.84
C GLY A 26 -10.90 -28.01 -21.90
N THR A 27 -10.94 -28.39 -20.62
CA THR A 27 -10.13 -27.78 -19.54
C THR A 27 -9.44 -28.88 -18.75
N HIS A 28 -8.15 -28.69 -18.48
CA HIS A 28 -7.38 -29.50 -17.54
C HIS A 28 -7.46 -28.89 -16.15
N PHE A 29 -7.76 -29.71 -15.15
CA PHE A 29 -7.83 -29.31 -13.75
C PHE A 29 -6.74 -30.01 -12.95
N ALA A 30 -6.02 -29.26 -12.11
CA ALA A 30 -5.00 -29.82 -11.23
C ALA A 30 -5.05 -29.14 -9.85
N VAL A 31 -5.07 -29.93 -8.77
CA VAL A 31 -5.10 -29.44 -7.40
C VAL A 31 -4.25 -30.31 -6.46
N TRP A 32 -3.57 -29.68 -5.51
CA TRP A 32 -2.79 -30.39 -4.50
C TRP A 32 -3.60 -30.62 -3.23
N ALA A 33 -3.82 -31.89 -2.89
CA ALA A 33 -4.59 -32.29 -1.72
C ALA A 33 -4.13 -33.69 -1.25
N PRO A 34 -2.98 -33.79 -0.54
CA PRO A 34 -2.31 -35.07 -0.29
C PRO A 34 -3.10 -36.01 0.60
N SER A 35 -3.96 -35.50 1.48
CA SER A 35 -4.75 -36.33 2.41
C SER A 35 -6.17 -36.58 1.95
N ALA A 36 -6.60 -36.02 0.80
CA ALA A 36 -7.91 -36.27 0.25
C ALA A 36 -8.09 -37.75 -0.13
N GLN A 37 -9.28 -38.28 0.10
CA GLN A 37 -9.67 -39.65 -0.27
C GLN A 37 -10.24 -39.71 -1.71
N HIS A 38 -10.90 -38.62 -2.14
CA HIS A 38 -11.51 -38.49 -3.48
C HIS A 38 -11.72 -37.02 -3.80
N ILE A 39 -11.51 -36.65 -5.04
CA ILE A 39 -11.82 -35.30 -5.55
C ILE A 39 -12.56 -35.44 -6.88
N ALA A 40 -13.61 -34.62 -7.02
CA ALA A 40 -14.30 -34.42 -8.28
C ALA A 40 -14.47 -32.92 -8.54
N VAL A 41 -14.37 -32.50 -9.79
CA VAL A 41 -14.73 -31.15 -10.22
C VAL A 41 -16.16 -31.14 -10.76
N GLU A 42 -17.01 -30.36 -10.15
CA GLU A 42 -18.37 -30.06 -10.60
C GLU A 42 -18.34 -28.82 -11.49
N THR A 43 -18.92 -28.92 -12.66
CA THR A 43 -19.02 -27.86 -13.66
C THR A 43 -20.46 -27.72 -14.14
N GLU A 44 -20.75 -26.70 -14.93
CA GLU A 44 -22.11 -26.49 -15.52
C GLU A 44 -22.55 -27.63 -16.45
N ILE A 45 -21.61 -28.42 -17.01
CA ILE A 45 -21.92 -29.49 -17.96
C ILE A 45 -21.79 -30.90 -17.37
N GLY A 46 -21.38 -31.03 -16.10
CA GLY A 46 -21.25 -32.31 -15.41
C GLY A 46 -20.15 -32.34 -14.39
N THR A 47 -19.99 -33.51 -13.78
CA THR A 47 -18.97 -33.78 -12.76
C THR A 47 -17.91 -34.72 -13.33
N PHE A 48 -16.63 -34.40 -13.09
CA PHE A 48 -15.49 -35.18 -13.55
C PHE A 48 -14.65 -35.60 -12.36
N ASP A 49 -14.41 -36.91 -12.22
CA ASP A 49 -13.55 -37.45 -11.16
C ASP A 49 -12.07 -37.15 -11.47
N LEU A 50 -11.34 -36.62 -10.49
CA LEU A 50 -9.91 -36.44 -10.59
C LEU A 50 -9.18 -37.73 -10.18
N HIS A 51 -8.07 -38.03 -10.84
CA HIS A 51 -7.17 -39.12 -10.46
C HIS A 51 -5.97 -38.60 -9.69
N ARG A 52 -5.57 -39.38 -8.67
CA ARG A 52 -4.43 -39.01 -7.85
C ARG A 52 -3.12 -39.50 -8.46
N THR A 53 -2.19 -38.57 -8.69
CA THR A 53 -0.84 -38.88 -9.20
C THR A 53 0.08 -39.41 -8.09
N GLN A 54 1.28 -39.89 -8.48
CA GLN A 54 2.30 -40.30 -7.50
C GLN A 54 2.80 -39.12 -6.64
N SER A 55 2.68 -37.89 -7.16
CA SER A 55 3.04 -36.68 -6.45
C SER A 55 1.91 -36.13 -5.55
N ALA A 56 0.88 -36.92 -5.25
CA ALA A 56 -0.27 -36.52 -4.44
C ALA A 56 -1.01 -35.27 -4.97
N VAL A 57 -0.84 -34.97 -6.26
CA VAL A 57 -1.64 -34.03 -7.02
C VAL A 57 -2.84 -34.79 -7.59
N TRP A 58 -3.98 -34.14 -7.63
CA TRP A 58 -5.21 -34.63 -8.26
C TRP A 58 -5.44 -33.88 -9.55
N GLU A 59 -5.69 -34.59 -10.65
CA GLU A 59 -5.86 -33.98 -11.97
C GLU A 59 -6.87 -34.73 -12.82
N CYS A 60 -7.52 -34.02 -13.74
CA CYS A 60 -8.34 -34.62 -14.80
C CYS A 60 -8.42 -33.67 -16.01
N ASP A 61 -8.72 -34.28 -17.17
CA ASP A 61 -9.20 -33.56 -18.34
C ASP A 61 -10.72 -33.58 -18.36
N ALA A 62 -11.36 -32.43 -18.57
CA ALA A 62 -12.80 -32.26 -18.64
C ALA A 62 -13.19 -31.76 -20.03
N PRO A 63 -13.48 -32.70 -20.99
CA PRO A 63 -13.86 -32.33 -22.34
C PRO A 63 -15.16 -31.52 -22.37
N GLY A 64 -15.18 -30.45 -23.18
CA GLY A 64 -16.33 -29.56 -23.30
C GLY A 64 -16.42 -28.44 -22.26
N VAL A 65 -15.64 -28.48 -21.19
CA VAL A 65 -15.56 -27.38 -20.23
C VAL A 65 -14.73 -26.25 -20.85
N GLN A 66 -15.27 -25.03 -20.86
CA GLN A 66 -14.70 -23.88 -21.56
C GLN A 66 -14.57 -22.67 -20.61
N ALA A 67 -13.79 -21.67 -21.02
CA ALA A 67 -13.72 -20.39 -20.32
C ALA A 67 -15.11 -19.76 -20.14
N GLY A 68 -15.33 -19.17 -18.97
CA GLY A 68 -16.59 -18.60 -18.52
C GLY A 68 -17.46 -19.56 -17.70
N MET A 69 -17.23 -20.87 -17.78
CA MET A 69 -18.00 -21.84 -17.00
C MET A 69 -17.60 -21.81 -15.52
N VAL A 70 -18.61 -21.90 -14.65
CA VAL A 70 -18.43 -21.98 -13.21
C VAL A 70 -18.10 -23.41 -12.79
N TYR A 71 -17.21 -23.55 -11.81
CA TYR A 71 -16.82 -24.83 -11.25
C TYR A 71 -16.47 -24.75 -9.77
N GLN A 72 -16.46 -25.91 -9.10
CA GLN A 72 -15.97 -26.11 -7.74
C GLN A 72 -15.43 -27.53 -7.59
N TYR A 73 -14.50 -27.71 -6.63
CA TYR A 73 -14.05 -29.04 -6.25
C TYR A 73 -14.92 -29.62 -5.14
N TRP A 74 -15.39 -30.84 -5.29
CA TRP A 74 -15.91 -31.65 -4.20
C TRP A 74 -14.78 -32.50 -3.63
N VAL A 75 -14.31 -32.15 -2.45
CA VAL A 75 -13.19 -32.82 -1.79
C VAL A 75 -13.71 -33.71 -0.67
N ARG A 76 -13.54 -35.03 -0.80
CA ARG A 76 -13.71 -35.96 0.29
C ARG A 76 -12.41 -36.02 1.09
N GLY A 77 -12.37 -35.34 2.23
CA GLY A 77 -11.16 -35.18 3.04
C GLY A 77 -10.78 -36.43 3.84
N ALA A 78 -9.63 -36.38 4.49
CA ALA A 78 -9.13 -37.42 5.39
C ALA A 78 -10.10 -37.78 6.52
N ASN A 79 -10.92 -36.82 6.96
CA ASN A 79 -11.97 -36.98 7.95
C ASN A 79 -13.23 -37.69 7.42
N GLY A 80 -13.26 -38.05 6.13
CA GLY A 80 -14.37 -38.71 5.46
C GLY A 80 -15.54 -37.80 5.08
N GLN A 81 -15.50 -36.52 5.39
CA GLN A 81 -16.49 -35.53 4.98
C GLN A 81 -16.24 -35.07 3.55
N SER A 82 -17.30 -34.75 2.81
CA SER A 82 -17.19 -34.13 1.49
C SER A 82 -17.60 -32.67 1.61
N VAL A 83 -16.71 -31.78 1.19
CA VAL A 83 -16.90 -30.32 1.22
C VAL A 83 -16.67 -29.76 -0.17
N ALA A 84 -17.48 -28.78 -0.56
CA ALA A 84 -17.26 -28.03 -1.79
C ALA A 84 -16.26 -26.90 -1.52
N HIS A 85 -15.23 -26.82 -2.36
CA HIS A 85 -14.18 -25.79 -2.28
C HIS A 85 -14.02 -25.05 -3.60
N CYS A 86 -13.72 -23.75 -3.52
CA CYS A 86 -13.16 -23.04 -4.67
C CYS A 86 -11.75 -23.57 -5.00
N ASP A 87 -11.30 -23.30 -6.21
CA ASP A 87 -9.94 -23.66 -6.61
C ASP A 87 -8.92 -22.76 -5.91
N PRO A 88 -7.95 -23.29 -5.18
CA PRO A 88 -6.88 -22.50 -4.56
C PRO A 88 -6.11 -21.62 -5.56
N TYR A 89 -5.98 -22.07 -6.81
CA TYR A 89 -5.30 -21.38 -7.90
C TYR A 89 -6.28 -20.79 -8.94
N GLY A 90 -7.57 -20.71 -8.61
CA GLY A 90 -8.59 -20.13 -9.48
C GLY A 90 -8.31 -18.66 -9.77
N THR A 91 -8.28 -18.30 -11.07
CA THR A 91 -7.93 -16.96 -11.55
C THR A 91 -9.13 -16.04 -11.78
N ALA A 92 -10.34 -16.56 -11.60
CA ALA A 92 -11.58 -15.80 -11.58
C ALA A 92 -12.61 -16.51 -10.68
N MET A 93 -13.48 -15.74 -10.04
CA MET A 93 -14.51 -16.27 -9.12
C MET A 93 -15.84 -15.56 -9.32
N THR A 94 -16.91 -16.25 -8.92
CA THR A 94 -18.24 -15.65 -8.83
C THR A 94 -18.30 -14.68 -7.65
N LEU A 95 -19.15 -13.65 -7.78
CA LEU A 95 -19.39 -12.70 -6.70
C LEU A 95 -20.01 -13.41 -5.48
N ARG A 96 -19.59 -12.98 -4.29
CA ARG A 96 -20.21 -13.44 -3.03
C ARG A 96 -21.76 -13.35 -3.08
N PRO A 97 -22.50 -14.22 -2.39
CA PRO A 97 -22.05 -15.26 -1.47
C PRO A 97 -21.69 -16.59 -2.15
N ASP A 98 -21.74 -16.69 -3.46
CA ASP A 98 -21.56 -17.94 -4.20
C ASP A 98 -20.13 -18.52 -4.03
N GLY A 99 -19.09 -17.73 -4.27
CA GLY A 99 -17.68 -18.06 -3.97
C GLY A 99 -17.11 -19.22 -4.77
N ARG A 100 -17.71 -19.59 -5.93
CA ARG A 100 -17.19 -20.63 -6.82
C ARG A 100 -16.16 -20.04 -7.80
N SER A 101 -15.31 -20.91 -8.32
CA SER A 101 -14.33 -20.54 -9.32
C SER A 101 -14.94 -20.47 -10.72
N ILE A 102 -14.35 -19.69 -11.61
CA ILE A 102 -14.71 -19.58 -13.02
C ILE A 102 -13.50 -19.99 -13.85
N VAL A 103 -13.69 -20.87 -14.83
CA VAL A 103 -12.64 -21.20 -15.81
C VAL A 103 -12.30 -19.92 -16.57
N SER A 104 -11.06 -19.50 -16.52
CA SER A 104 -10.59 -18.27 -17.16
C SER A 104 -9.39 -18.53 -18.05
N ASP A 105 -9.41 -17.97 -19.24
CA ASP A 105 -8.21 -17.90 -20.07
C ASP A 105 -7.22 -16.88 -19.48
N ALA A 106 -5.98 -16.89 -19.96
CA ALA A 106 -5.03 -15.83 -19.63
C ALA A 106 -5.64 -14.47 -19.98
N PRO A 107 -5.50 -13.47 -19.12
CA PRO A 107 -6.00 -12.12 -19.42
C PRO A 107 -5.43 -11.57 -20.71
N LYS A 108 -6.12 -10.59 -21.30
CA LYS A 108 -5.67 -9.93 -22.53
C LYS A 108 -4.28 -9.30 -22.37
N SER A 109 -3.61 -9.10 -23.52
CA SER A 109 -2.26 -8.54 -23.55
C SER A 109 -2.21 -7.08 -23.13
N PHE A 110 -1.15 -6.70 -22.46
CA PHE A 110 -0.82 -5.32 -22.12
C PHE A 110 -0.31 -4.53 -23.34
N SER A 111 -0.35 -3.21 -23.23
CA SER A 111 0.21 -2.25 -24.21
C SER A 111 1.14 -1.22 -23.53
N ASP A 112 1.86 -1.64 -22.51
CA ASP A 112 2.64 -0.82 -21.57
C ASP A 112 4.15 -1.11 -21.61
N ASP A 113 4.67 -1.73 -22.66
CA ASP A 113 6.08 -2.12 -22.81
C ASP A 113 7.06 -1.00 -22.44
N LYS A 114 6.75 0.23 -22.85
CA LYS A 114 7.58 1.40 -22.54
C LYS A 114 7.64 1.66 -21.05
N TRP A 115 6.50 1.62 -20.37
CA TRP A 115 6.43 1.80 -18.93
C TRP A 115 7.23 0.73 -18.19
N MET A 116 7.04 -0.53 -18.55
CA MET A 116 7.72 -1.68 -17.93
C MET A 116 9.25 -1.61 -18.09
N GLN A 117 9.74 -0.98 -19.17
CA GLN A 117 11.17 -0.75 -19.38
C GLN A 117 11.72 0.45 -18.61
N GLU A 118 10.91 1.50 -18.39
CA GLU A 118 11.34 2.78 -17.80
C GLU A 118 11.07 2.87 -16.29
N ARG A 119 10.16 2.04 -15.74
CA ARG A 119 9.83 2.03 -14.31
C ARG A 119 11.05 1.69 -13.45
N THR A 120 11.07 2.24 -12.25
CA THR A 120 12.18 2.05 -11.30
C THR A 120 11.63 1.89 -9.89
N LYS A 121 12.50 1.53 -8.95
CA LYS A 121 12.16 1.46 -7.52
C LYS A 121 12.05 2.82 -6.84
N CYS A 122 12.23 3.91 -7.56
CA CYS A 122 12.04 5.30 -7.09
C CYS A 122 12.94 5.75 -5.92
N PHE A 123 14.08 5.12 -5.66
CA PHE A 123 14.97 5.53 -4.57
C PHE A 123 15.41 6.99 -4.70
N ASP A 124 15.78 7.42 -5.92
CA ASP A 124 16.23 8.75 -6.29
C ASP A 124 15.19 9.53 -7.12
N LYS A 125 13.91 9.12 -7.05
CA LYS A 125 12.79 9.73 -7.77
C LYS A 125 11.63 10.00 -6.82
N PRO A 126 10.67 10.87 -7.22
CA PRO A 126 9.50 11.10 -6.40
C PRO A 126 8.65 9.82 -6.29
N LEU A 127 8.20 9.52 -5.08
CA LEU A 127 7.21 8.48 -4.80
C LEU A 127 6.19 9.09 -3.85
N ASN A 128 5.00 9.38 -4.38
CA ASN A 128 3.86 9.93 -3.68
C ASN A 128 2.68 9.02 -3.98
N ILE A 129 2.32 8.18 -3.02
CA ILE A 129 1.37 7.08 -3.16
C ILE A 129 -0.03 7.55 -2.73
N TYR A 130 -1.02 7.24 -3.54
CA TYR A 130 -2.44 7.41 -3.22
C TYR A 130 -3.05 6.06 -2.92
N GLU A 131 -3.33 5.78 -1.65
CA GLU A 131 -3.94 4.54 -1.19
C GLU A 131 -5.45 4.59 -1.40
N VAL A 132 -6.02 3.57 -2.03
CA VAL A 132 -7.41 3.57 -2.50
C VAL A 132 -8.10 2.23 -2.22
N HIS A 133 -9.29 2.30 -1.62
CA HIS A 133 -10.26 1.22 -1.67
C HIS A 133 -11.17 1.41 -2.89
N ALA A 134 -11.05 0.52 -3.88
CA ALA A 134 -11.69 0.68 -5.19
C ALA A 134 -13.23 0.82 -5.09
N GLY A 135 -13.88 0.09 -4.17
CA GLY A 135 -15.33 0.07 -4.01
C GLY A 135 -15.94 1.30 -3.34
N SER A 136 -15.14 2.13 -2.67
CA SER A 136 -15.63 3.30 -1.95
C SER A 136 -14.87 4.60 -2.28
N TRP A 137 -13.99 4.58 -3.28
CA TRP A 137 -13.43 5.83 -3.80
C TRP A 137 -14.52 6.68 -4.43
N ARG A 138 -15.31 6.08 -5.33
CA ARG A 138 -16.57 6.61 -5.88
C ARG A 138 -17.57 5.48 -6.03
N GLN A 139 -18.87 5.83 -5.99
CA GLN A 139 -19.97 4.93 -6.30
C GLN A 139 -20.91 5.59 -7.32
N LYS A 140 -21.66 4.78 -8.05
CA LYS A 140 -22.70 5.25 -8.96
C LYS A 140 -23.89 5.80 -8.18
N GLU A 141 -24.78 6.54 -8.83
CA GLU A 141 -25.95 7.16 -8.20
C GLU A 141 -26.87 6.13 -7.51
N ASP A 142 -26.89 4.89 -7.98
CA ASP A 142 -27.65 3.78 -7.41
C ASP A 142 -26.91 3.03 -6.27
N GLY A 143 -25.69 3.50 -5.91
CA GLY A 143 -24.84 2.88 -4.90
C GLY A 143 -24.02 1.68 -5.39
N SER A 144 -24.09 1.33 -6.66
CA SER A 144 -23.27 0.26 -7.22
C SER A 144 -21.82 0.71 -7.42
N TRP A 145 -20.92 -0.26 -7.44
CA TRP A 145 -19.48 -0.02 -7.66
C TRP A 145 -19.19 0.38 -9.12
N TYR A 146 -18.16 1.16 -9.30
CA TYR A 146 -17.52 1.30 -10.60
C TYR A 146 -16.75 0.01 -10.95
N THR A 147 -16.77 -0.36 -12.23
CA THR A 147 -15.94 -1.46 -12.72
C THR A 147 -14.48 -1.01 -12.89
N TYR A 148 -13.54 -1.98 -13.00
CA TYR A 148 -12.14 -1.66 -13.31
C TYR A 148 -12.00 -0.81 -14.58
N ALA A 149 -12.80 -1.12 -15.63
CA ALA A 149 -12.79 -0.35 -16.86
C ALA A 149 -13.30 1.09 -16.66
N GLU A 150 -14.35 1.28 -15.87
CA GLU A 150 -14.87 2.62 -15.54
C GLU A 150 -13.89 3.40 -14.64
N LEU A 151 -13.23 2.71 -13.68
CA LEU A 151 -12.17 3.32 -12.86
C LEU A 151 -10.96 3.73 -13.70
N ALA A 152 -10.65 3.00 -14.77
CA ALA A 152 -9.57 3.33 -15.71
C ALA A 152 -9.74 4.71 -16.36
N ASP A 153 -10.97 5.16 -16.56
CA ASP A 153 -11.27 6.48 -17.13
C ASP A 153 -11.15 7.62 -16.09
N LEU A 154 -11.27 7.31 -14.81
CA LEU A 154 -11.43 8.33 -13.75
C LEU A 154 -10.20 8.44 -12.84
N LEU A 155 -9.78 7.34 -12.24
CA LEU A 155 -8.83 7.35 -11.13
C LEU A 155 -7.40 7.73 -11.56
N PRO A 156 -6.83 7.22 -12.68
CA PRO A 156 -5.48 7.62 -13.10
C PRO A 156 -5.38 9.11 -13.44
N ALA A 157 -6.41 9.67 -14.09
CA ALA A 157 -6.47 11.10 -14.41
C ALA A 157 -6.53 11.96 -13.14
N TYR A 158 -7.35 11.55 -12.17
CA TYR A 158 -7.44 12.21 -10.87
C TYR A 158 -6.09 12.20 -10.13
N CYS A 159 -5.43 11.05 -10.07
CA CYS A 159 -4.12 10.93 -9.43
C CYS A 159 -3.08 11.84 -10.07
N LYS A 160 -3.02 11.87 -11.39
CA LYS A 160 -2.12 12.73 -12.14
C LYS A 160 -2.39 14.22 -11.88
N GLU A 161 -3.66 14.62 -11.88
CA GLU A 161 -4.08 16.01 -11.61
C GLU A 161 -3.71 16.45 -10.19
N ASN A 162 -3.72 15.52 -9.22
CA ASN A 162 -3.40 15.79 -7.83
C ASN A 162 -1.91 15.55 -7.48
N GLY A 163 -1.06 15.22 -8.46
CA GLY A 163 0.38 15.06 -8.26
C GLY A 163 0.78 13.79 -7.50
N PHE A 164 -0.03 12.74 -7.55
CA PHE A 164 0.35 11.41 -7.12
C PHE A 164 1.14 10.70 -8.22
N THR A 165 2.05 9.82 -7.84
CA THR A 165 2.89 9.06 -8.77
C THR A 165 2.46 7.60 -8.91
N HIS A 166 1.87 7.07 -7.85
CA HIS A 166 1.40 5.68 -7.77
C HIS A 166 0.03 5.63 -7.10
N ILE A 167 -0.75 4.63 -7.47
CA ILE A 167 -1.94 4.20 -6.76
C ILE A 167 -1.58 2.93 -6.00
N GLU A 168 -1.87 2.87 -4.71
CA GLU A 168 -1.85 1.64 -3.94
C GLU A 168 -3.28 1.18 -3.72
N LEU A 169 -3.65 0.05 -4.33
CA LEU A 169 -4.99 -0.52 -4.18
C LEU A 169 -5.01 -1.44 -2.97
N MET A 170 -5.91 -1.17 -2.03
CA MET A 170 -6.24 -2.13 -0.97
C MET A 170 -6.58 -3.49 -1.59
N PRO A 171 -6.52 -4.62 -0.83
CA PRO A 171 -6.47 -5.95 -1.43
C PRO A 171 -7.54 -6.20 -2.48
N LEU A 172 -7.11 -6.54 -3.71
CA LEU A 172 -8.00 -6.85 -4.83
C LEU A 172 -8.28 -8.35 -4.99
N ALA A 173 -7.65 -9.21 -4.22
CA ALA A 173 -7.93 -10.64 -4.24
C ALA A 173 -9.38 -10.92 -3.77
N GLU A 174 -10.03 -11.94 -4.34
CA GLU A 174 -11.43 -12.23 -4.03
C GLU A 174 -11.61 -12.64 -2.56
N HIS A 175 -12.67 -12.12 -1.95
CA HIS A 175 -12.96 -12.27 -0.52
C HIS A 175 -14.45 -12.32 -0.23
N PRO A 176 -14.90 -13.04 0.85
CA PRO A 176 -16.32 -13.25 1.12
C PRO A 176 -17.03 -12.07 1.77
N PHE A 177 -16.29 -11.23 2.53
CA PHE A 177 -16.87 -10.21 3.40
C PHE A 177 -16.33 -8.81 3.05
N ASP A 178 -17.21 -7.89 2.65
CA ASP A 178 -16.83 -6.52 2.25
C ASP A 178 -16.13 -5.75 3.37
N GLY A 179 -16.62 -5.89 4.59
CA GLY A 179 -16.03 -5.24 5.78
C GLY A 179 -14.65 -5.77 6.17
N SER A 180 -14.11 -6.77 5.48
CA SER A 180 -12.70 -7.15 5.60
C SER A 180 -11.78 -6.32 4.71
N TRP A 181 -12.35 -5.49 3.82
CA TRP A 181 -11.62 -4.65 2.84
C TRP A 181 -10.69 -5.45 1.92
N GLY A 182 -10.90 -6.77 1.81
CA GLY A 182 -10.07 -7.70 1.07
C GLY A 182 -8.99 -8.42 1.88
N TYR A 183 -8.77 -8.05 3.15
CA TYR A 183 -7.75 -8.69 3.98
C TYR A 183 -8.09 -10.13 4.41
N GLN A 184 -9.35 -10.57 4.30
CA GLN A 184 -9.75 -11.96 4.53
C GLN A 184 -9.99 -12.68 3.21
N THR A 185 -8.93 -13.04 2.54
CA THR A 185 -8.92 -13.57 1.17
C THR A 185 -9.38 -15.03 1.11
N THR A 186 -10.14 -15.37 0.06
CA THR A 186 -10.47 -16.76 -0.34
C THR A 186 -9.89 -17.11 -1.71
N GLY A 187 -9.89 -16.19 -2.66
CA GLY A 187 -9.39 -16.39 -4.03
C GLY A 187 -8.13 -15.60 -4.31
N PHE A 188 -6.98 -16.14 -3.92
CA PHE A 188 -5.70 -15.42 -3.94
C PHE A 188 -5.23 -14.98 -5.34
N PHE A 189 -5.55 -15.75 -6.39
CA PHE A 189 -5.18 -15.48 -7.78
C PHE A 189 -6.31 -14.80 -8.58
N ALA A 190 -7.49 -14.62 -7.98
CA ALA A 190 -8.64 -14.04 -8.64
C ALA A 190 -8.79 -12.56 -8.27
N PRO A 191 -8.70 -11.61 -9.21
CA PRO A 191 -9.20 -10.25 -8.98
C PRO A 191 -10.67 -10.30 -8.56
N THR A 192 -11.02 -9.54 -7.51
CA THR A 192 -12.40 -9.57 -7.02
C THR A 192 -13.39 -9.19 -8.12
N SER A 193 -14.41 -10.00 -8.27
CA SER A 193 -15.48 -9.82 -9.25
C SER A 193 -16.45 -8.67 -8.92
N ARG A 194 -16.27 -8.03 -7.76
CA ARG A 194 -16.98 -6.79 -7.37
C ARG A 194 -16.82 -5.68 -8.40
N TYR A 195 -15.64 -5.60 -8.99
CA TYR A 195 -15.25 -4.51 -9.87
C TYR A 195 -15.10 -4.97 -11.32
N GLY A 196 -15.50 -6.20 -11.66
CA GLY A 196 -15.48 -6.70 -13.02
C GLY A 196 -14.57 -7.91 -13.24
N THR A 197 -14.00 -8.00 -14.42
CA THR A 197 -13.25 -9.16 -14.91
C THR A 197 -11.72 -8.94 -14.82
N PRO A 198 -10.91 -10.03 -14.89
CA PRO A 198 -9.46 -9.91 -15.04
C PRO A 198 -9.02 -9.06 -16.22
N ASP A 199 -9.74 -9.12 -17.35
CA ASP A 199 -9.47 -8.30 -18.53
C ASP A 199 -9.68 -6.80 -18.29
N GLU A 200 -10.69 -6.44 -17.53
CA GLU A 200 -10.94 -5.04 -17.13
C GLU A 200 -9.86 -4.53 -16.18
N LEU A 201 -9.31 -5.39 -15.31
CA LEU A 201 -8.17 -5.01 -14.47
C LEU A 201 -6.93 -4.73 -15.32
N VAL A 202 -6.68 -5.50 -16.39
CA VAL A 202 -5.62 -5.20 -17.37
C VAL A 202 -5.86 -3.82 -18.02
N GLU A 203 -7.11 -3.49 -18.38
CA GLU A 203 -7.46 -2.16 -18.92
C GLU A 203 -7.12 -1.06 -17.92
N PHE A 204 -7.47 -1.25 -16.64
CA PHE A 204 -7.18 -0.29 -15.58
C PHE A 204 -5.66 -0.05 -15.42
N VAL A 205 -4.87 -1.11 -15.32
CA VAL A 205 -3.41 -0.98 -15.16
C VAL A 205 -2.79 -0.33 -16.41
N ASN A 206 -3.20 -0.71 -17.63
CA ASN A 206 -2.78 -0.05 -18.86
C ASN A 206 -3.10 1.46 -18.86
N ALA A 207 -4.27 1.85 -18.38
CA ALA A 207 -4.67 3.25 -18.29
C ALA A 207 -3.79 4.02 -17.29
N CYS A 208 -3.47 3.43 -16.14
CA CYS A 208 -2.54 3.99 -15.17
C CYS A 208 -1.16 4.23 -15.81
N HIS A 209 -0.55 3.21 -16.39
CA HIS A 209 0.76 3.29 -17.04
C HIS A 209 0.79 4.32 -18.17
N LYS A 210 -0.26 4.40 -18.98
CA LYS A 210 -0.40 5.41 -20.04
C LYS A 210 -0.44 6.84 -19.50
N GLN A 211 -0.97 7.05 -18.30
CA GLN A 211 -0.99 8.35 -17.62
C GLN A 211 0.33 8.64 -16.88
N GLY A 212 1.25 7.67 -16.78
CA GLY A 212 2.48 7.79 -16.00
C GLY A 212 2.27 7.55 -14.51
N ILE A 213 1.27 6.74 -14.15
CA ILE A 213 0.93 6.37 -12.77
C ILE A 213 1.23 4.89 -12.59
N GLY A 214 2.05 4.54 -11.58
CA GLY A 214 2.30 3.16 -11.19
C GLY A 214 1.16 2.57 -10.36
N VAL A 215 1.09 1.24 -10.32
CA VAL A 215 0.06 0.49 -9.56
C VAL A 215 0.73 -0.44 -8.57
N ILE A 216 0.52 -0.20 -7.28
CA ILE A 216 0.94 -1.06 -6.18
C ILE A 216 -0.30 -1.80 -5.69
N LEU A 217 -0.14 -3.09 -5.38
CA LEU A 217 -1.23 -3.90 -4.83
C LEU A 217 -0.93 -4.26 -3.39
N ASP A 218 -1.94 -4.13 -2.53
CA ASP A 218 -1.86 -4.64 -1.18
C ASP A 218 -1.98 -6.17 -1.20
N PHE A 219 -1.02 -6.85 -0.60
CA PHE A 219 -0.84 -8.30 -0.64
C PHE A 219 -0.82 -8.88 0.77
N VAL A 220 -1.63 -9.91 1.02
CA VAL A 220 -1.83 -10.51 2.35
C VAL A 220 -1.15 -11.88 2.43
N PRO A 221 0.16 -11.97 2.74
CA PRO A 221 0.89 -13.24 2.79
C PRO A 221 0.74 -14.00 4.12
N VAL A 222 0.04 -13.44 5.09
CA VAL A 222 0.04 -13.90 6.49
C VAL A 222 -1.07 -14.89 6.78
N HIS A 223 -2.30 -14.60 6.32
CA HIS A 223 -3.51 -15.32 6.72
C HIS A 223 -4.56 -15.34 5.60
N PHE A 224 -5.62 -16.14 5.81
CA PHE A 224 -6.74 -16.31 4.88
C PHE A 224 -8.06 -16.50 5.61
N ALA A 225 -9.18 -16.32 4.91
CA ALA A 225 -10.54 -16.44 5.44
C ALA A 225 -10.86 -17.86 5.92
N VAL A 226 -11.74 -17.97 6.92
CA VAL A 226 -12.17 -19.25 7.53
C VAL A 226 -13.35 -19.91 6.82
N ASP A 227 -13.87 -19.31 5.76
CA ASP A 227 -15.03 -19.80 5.02
C ASP A 227 -14.82 -21.21 4.52
N ALA A 228 -15.83 -22.07 4.68
CA ALA A 228 -15.70 -23.51 4.44
C ALA A 228 -15.38 -23.86 2.98
N TYR A 229 -15.74 -23.00 2.04
CA TYR A 229 -15.45 -23.20 0.62
C TYR A 229 -14.02 -22.75 0.22
N GLY A 230 -13.29 -22.06 1.13
CA GLY A 230 -11.92 -21.58 0.93
C GLY A 230 -10.85 -22.61 1.28
N LEU A 231 -9.71 -22.13 1.77
CA LEU A 231 -8.51 -22.96 2.01
C LEU A 231 -8.53 -23.76 3.30
N LYS A 232 -9.35 -23.35 4.29
CA LYS A 232 -9.35 -23.96 5.61
C LYS A 232 -9.71 -25.45 5.54
N GLU A 233 -8.87 -26.30 6.13
CA GLU A 233 -9.03 -27.76 6.17
C GLU A 233 -9.34 -28.37 4.79
N PHE A 234 -8.71 -27.86 3.73
CA PHE A 234 -9.03 -28.12 2.34
C PHE A 234 -9.11 -29.62 1.98
N ASP A 235 -8.22 -30.45 2.52
CA ASP A 235 -8.23 -31.91 2.32
C ASP A 235 -8.72 -32.70 3.55
N GLY A 236 -9.46 -32.04 4.45
CA GLY A 236 -9.91 -32.57 5.72
C GLY A 236 -8.84 -32.59 6.82
N THR A 237 -7.72 -31.94 6.57
CA THR A 237 -6.63 -31.69 7.53
C THR A 237 -6.22 -30.21 7.47
N PRO A 238 -5.56 -29.64 8.49
CA PRO A 238 -4.92 -28.33 8.40
C PRO A 238 -3.82 -28.37 7.34
N LEU A 239 -4.20 -28.12 6.07
CA LEU A 239 -3.31 -28.23 4.92
C LEU A 239 -2.52 -26.93 4.69
N TYR A 240 -3.21 -25.80 4.67
CA TYR A 240 -2.63 -24.46 4.45
C TYR A 240 -2.28 -23.77 5.76
N GLU A 241 -3.02 -24.07 6.83
CA GLU A 241 -2.89 -23.46 8.15
C GLU A 241 -2.08 -24.30 9.14
N TYR A 242 -1.61 -23.64 10.20
CA TYR A 242 -1.04 -24.34 11.35
C TYR A 242 -2.12 -25.16 12.08
N PRO A 243 -1.82 -26.42 12.46
CA PRO A 243 -2.81 -27.28 13.13
C PRO A 243 -3.13 -26.88 14.58
N ALA A 244 -2.22 -26.16 15.24
CA ALA A 244 -2.43 -25.70 16.61
C ALA A 244 -3.09 -24.32 16.62
N ALA A 245 -4.29 -24.20 17.20
CA ALA A 245 -5.06 -22.95 17.26
C ALA A 245 -4.26 -21.75 17.83
N ALA A 246 -3.37 -22.01 18.80
CA ALA A 246 -2.53 -20.97 19.42
C ALA A 246 -1.61 -20.22 18.43
N VAL A 247 -1.32 -20.79 17.27
CA VAL A 247 -0.53 -20.19 16.20
C VAL A 247 -1.27 -20.15 14.86
N GLY A 248 -2.28 -20.99 14.68
CA GLY A 248 -3.06 -21.14 13.46
C GLY A 248 -4.23 -20.15 13.34
N GLN A 249 -4.65 -19.52 14.43
CA GLN A 249 -5.71 -18.51 14.41
C GLN A 249 -5.13 -17.10 14.60
N SER A 250 -5.60 -16.17 13.81
CA SER A 250 -5.29 -14.75 13.99
C SER A 250 -6.26 -14.09 14.96
N GLU A 251 -5.92 -12.91 15.47
CA GLU A 251 -6.82 -12.08 16.28
C GLU A 251 -8.02 -11.54 15.48
N TRP A 252 -7.91 -11.52 14.15
CA TRP A 252 -8.98 -11.10 13.23
C TRP A 252 -9.95 -12.22 12.85
N GLY A 253 -9.82 -13.41 13.47
CA GLY A 253 -10.69 -14.57 13.20
C GLY A 253 -10.35 -15.32 11.92
N SER A 254 -9.20 -15.07 11.30
CA SER A 254 -8.71 -15.76 10.11
C SER A 254 -7.69 -16.87 10.45
N CYS A 255 -7.31 -17.70 9.48
CA CYS A 255 -6.30 -18.74 9.62
C CYS A 255 -4.92 -18.25 9.18
N ASN A 256 -3.88 -18.47 9.99
CA ASN A 256 -2.50 -18.17 9.62
C ASN A 256 -1.90 -19.28 8.75
N PHE A 257 -1.25 -18.90 7.64
CA PHE A 257 -0.55 -19.83 6.77
C PHE A 257 0.61 -20.56 7.49
N MET A 258 0.77 -21.85 7.19
CA MET A 258 1.88 -22.67 7.68
C MET A 258 3.14 -22.49 6.80
N HIS A 259 3.82 -21.35 6.92
CA HIS A 259 5.00 -20.98 6.13
C HIS A 259 6.22 -21.93 6.29
N SER A 260 6.18 -22.87 7.21
CA SER A 260 7.20 -23.91 7.34
C SER A 260 7.05 -25.03 6.31
N ARG A 261 5.91 -25.10 5.59
CA ARG A 261 5.63 -26.10 4.57
C ARG A 261 6.02 -25.55 3.19
N GLY A 262 6.81 -26.30 2.42
CA GLY A 262 7.35 -25.88 1.12
C GLY A 262 6.26 -25.52 0.13
N GLU A 263 5.20 -26.32 0.05
CA GLU A 263 4.08 -26.13 -0.87
C GLU A 263 3.30 -24.83 -0.56
N ILE A 264 3.20 -24.46 0.72
CA ILE A 264 2.56 -23.21 1.13
C ILE A 264 3.44 -22.01 0.80
N ARG A 265 4.75 -22.15 0.96
CA ARG A 265 5.72 -21.15 0.47
C ARG A 265 5.54 -20.91 -1.03
N CYS A 266 5.45 -22.00 -1.82
CA CYS A 266 5.21 -21.91 -3.26
C CYS A 266 3.87 -21.29 -3.61
N PHE A 267 2.81 -21.60 -2.87
CA PHE A 267 1.50 -20.98 -3.05
C PHE A 267 1.58 -19.45 -2.93
N ILE A 268 2.17 -18.96 -1.82
CA ILE A 268 2.23 -17.52 -1.52
C ILE A 268 3.18 -16.79 -2.49
N GLN A 269 4.39 -17.33 -2.71
CA GLN A 269 5.35 -16.66 -3.60
C GLN A 269 4.94 -16.72 -5.07
N SER A 270 4.23 -17.77 -5.51
CA SER A 270 3.64 -17.83 -6.84
C SER A 270 2.48 -16.84 -6.98
N CYS A 271 1.72 -16.61 -5.92
CA CYS A 271 0.68 -15.58 -5.92
C CYS A 271 1.29 -14.18 -6.07
N ALA A 272 2.36 -13.87 -5.32
CA ALA A 272 3.08 -12.60 -5.48
C ALA A 272 3.65 -12.43 -6.90
N ASP A 273 4.28 -13.47 -7.47
CA ASP A 273 4.77 -13.46 -8.85
C ASP A 273 3.64 -13.25 -9.86
N TYR A 274 2.50 -13.91 -9.64
CA TYR A 274 1.31 -13.79 -10.51
C TYR A 274 0.83 -12.34 -10.63
N TRP A 275 0.65 -11.64 -9.51
CA TRP A 275 0.21 -10.23 -9.52
C TRP A 275 1.22 -9.31 -10.21
N LEU A 276 2.52 -9.53 -10.02
CA LEU A 276 3.58 -8.75 -10.66
C LEU A 276 3.74 -9.07 -12.14
N ARG A 277 3.59 -10.35 -12.53
CA ARG A 277 3.85 -10.81 -13.89
C ARG A 277 2.62 -10.74 -14.78
N VAL A 278 1.45 -11.19 -14.28
CA VAL A 278 0.23 -11.32 -15.09
C VAL A 278 -0.54 -10.01 -15.15
N PHE A 279 -0.54 -9.22 -14.08
CA PHE A 279 -1.22 -7.94 -14.04
C PHE A 279 -0.28 -6.73 -14.12
N HIS A 280 1.01 -6.94 -14.34
CA HIS A 280 2.03 -5.88 -14.46
C HIS A 280 2.02 -4.89 -13.28
N ALA A 281 1.66 -5.33 -12.08
CA ALA A 281 1.75 -4.48 -10.91
C ALA A 281 3.18 -3.93 -10.74
N ASP A 282 3.30 -2.68 -10.33
CA ASP A 282 4.58 -2.00 -10.12
C ASP A 282 5.19 -2.31 -8.76
N GLY A 283 4.39 -2.84 -7.86
CA GLY A 283 4.86 -3.25 -6.55
C GLY A 283 3.79 -3.99 -5.75
N LEU A 284 4.25 -4.52 -4.62
CA LEU A 284 3.42 -5.14 -3.61
C LEU A 284 3.69 -4.48 -2.25
N ARG A 285 2.63 -4.06 -1.58
CA ARG A 285 2.67 -3.74 -0.15
C ARG A 285 2.27 -4.99 0.61
N MET A 286 3.17 -5.51 1.44
CA MET A 286 2.92 -6.72 2.22
C MET A 286 2.36 -6.36 3.59
N ASP A 287 1.14 -6.81 3.82
CA ASP A 287 0.39 -6.61 5.04
C ASP A 287 0.98 -7.38 6.22
N ALA A 288 0.95 -6.77 7.41
CA ALA A 288 1.25 -7.38 8.71
C ALA A 288 2.58 -8.18 8.74
N VAL A 289 3.66 -7.63 8.15
CA VAL A 289 4.97 -8.30 8.09
C VAL A 289 5.52 -8.65 9.48
N SER A 290 5.16 -7.90 10.52
CA SER A 290 5.47 -8.24 11.91
C SER A 290 5.07 -9.67 12.29
N ARG A 291 3.97 -10.19 11.72
CA ARG A 291 3.48 -11.57 11.95
C ARG A 291 4.25 -12.63 11.18
N LEU A 292 4.96 -12.24 10.14
CA LEU A 292 5.93 -13.11 9.46
C LEU A 292 7.28 -13.15 10.20
N ILE A 293 7.62 -12.08 10.91
CA ILE A 293 8.86 -11.98 11.68
C ILE A 293 8.73 -12.68 13.03
N TYR A 294 7.67 -12.37 13.79
CA TYR A 294 7.46 -12.86 15.14
C TYR A 294 6.24 -13.75 15.24
N TRP A 295 6.26 -14.71 16.16
CA TRP A 295 5.08 -15.52 16.46
C TRP A 295 3.92 -14.61 16.88
N GLN A 296 2.82 -14.64 16.12
CA GLN A 296 1.63 -13.80 16.31
C GLN A 296 1.92 -12.27 16.29
N GLY A 297 3.00 -11.85 15.64
CA GLY A 297 3.41 -10.44 15.56
C GLY A 297 3.96 -9.85 16.86
N ASP A 298 4.16 -10.67 17.89
CA ASP A 298 4.60 -10.23 19.21
C ASP A 298 6.11 -10.53 19.42
N PRO A 299 6.96 -9.49 19.52
CA PRO A 299 8.39 -9.67 19.78
C PRO A 299 8.70 -10.52 21.02
N ASN A 300 7.82 -10.49 22.05
CA ASN A 300 8.02 -11.27 23.27
C ASN A 300 7.83 -12.78 23.07
N ARG A 301 7.17 -13.19 21.98
CA ARG A 301 7.03 -14.60 21.61
C ARG A 301 8.20 -15.14 20.81
N GLY A 302 9.16 -14.26 20.47
CA GLY A 302 10.36 -14.60 19.71
C GLY A 302 10.14 -14.67 18.19
N VAL A 303 11.25 -14.73 17.48
CA VAL A 303 11.29 -14.77 16.01
C VAL A 303 10.81 -16.12 15.48
N ASN A 304 9.92 -16.10 14.47
CA ASN A 304 9.56 -17.27 13.69
C ASN A 304 10.61 -17.51 12.58
N GLY A 305 11.66 -18.23 12.91
CA GLY A 305 12.81 -18.43 12.01
C GLY A 305 12.45 -19.05 10.66
N SER A 306 11.46 -19.95 10.64
CA SER A 306 11.01 -20.60 9.39
C SER A 306 10.29 -19.64 8.45
N THR A 307 9.46 -18.77 9.00
CA THR A 307 8.73 -17.75 8.22
C THR A 307 9.69 -16.64 7.78
N LEU A 308 10.64 -16.27 8.64
CA LEU A 308 11.66 -15.27 8.28
C LEU A 308 12.55 -15.75 7.12
N GLU A 309 12.93 -17.04 7.12
CA GLU A 309 13.66 -17.65 6.01
C GLU A 309 12.84 -17.66 4.72
N PHE A 310 11.56 -18.03 4.82
CA PHE A 310 10.62 -17.94 3.69
C PHE A 310 10.54 -16.52 3.13
N LEU A 311 10.33 -15.51 3.98
CA LEU A 311 10.21 -14.11 3.57
C LEU A 311 11.45 -13.62 2.81
N LYS A 312 12.64 -13.95 3.32
CA LYS A 312 13.91 -13.65 2.64
C LYS A 312 14.01 -14.33 1.27
N GLY A 313 13.65 -15.62 1.20
CA GLY A 313 13.66 -16.39 -0.04
C GLY A 313 12.67 -15.85 -1.06
N MET A 314 11.45 -15.52 -0.64
CA MET A 314 10.42 -14.92 -1.47
C MET A 314 10.87 -13.56 -2.04
N ASN A 315 11.33 -12.65 -1.18
CA ASN A 315 11.75 -11.31 -1.63
C ASN A 315 12.96 -11.38 -2.58
N ALA A 316 13.96 -12.20 -2.28
CA ALA A 316 15.10 -12.41 -3.17
C ALA A 316 14.68 -12.96 -4.53
N GLY A 317 13.77 -13.95 -4.56
CA GLY A 317 13.23 -14.52 -5.79
C GLY A 317 12.40 -13.52 -6.59
N LEU A 318 11.55 -12.73 -5.93
CA LEU A 318 10.77 -11.67 -6.59
C LEU A 318 11.67 -10.58 -7.16
N GLN A 319 12.69 -10.14 -6.43
CA GLN A 319 13.64 -9.13 -6.94
C GLN A 319 14.44 -9.63 -8.14
N GLN A 320 14.78 -10.93 -8.19
CA GLN A 320 15.46 -11.52 -9.33
C GLN A 320 14.54 -11.59 -10.57
N ARG A 321 13.27 -11.92 -10.38
CA ARG A 321 12.28 -12.07 -11.45
C ARG A 321 11.71 -10.74 -11.92
N HIS A 322 11.56 -9.79 -10.99
CA HIS A 322 10.96 -8.46 -11.19
C HIS A 322 11.87 -7.37 -10.61
N PRO A 323 13.05 -7.12 -11.20
CA PRO A 323 14.09 -6.25 -10.60
C PRO A 323 13.68 -4.78 -10.45
N THR A 324 12.62 -4.36 -11.13
CA THR A 324 12.10 -2.97 -11.09
C THR A 324 10.82 -2.84 -10.25
N ALA A 325 10.24 -3.94 -9.79
CA ALA A 325 9.06 -3.91 -8.92
C ALA A 325 9.44 -3.49 -7.49
N ILE A 326 8.54 -2.77 -6.84
CA ILE A 326 8.71 -2.23 -5.49
C ILE A 326 8.12 -3.22 -4.47
N LEU A 327 8.88 -3.59 -3.45
CA LEU A 327 8.40 -4.40 -2.33
C LEU A 327 8.35 -3.53 -1.07
N ILE A 328 7.17 -3.35 -0.49
CA ILE A 328 6.92 -2.50 0.67
C ILE A 328 6.49 -3.37 1.85
N ALA A 329 7.08 -3.15 3.02
CA ALA A 329 6.70 -3.82 4.26
C ALA A 329 5.82 -2.91 5.13
N GLU A 330 4.65 -3.41 5.54
CA GLU A 330 3.97 -2.87 6.71
C GLU A 330 4.43 -3.67 7.93
N ASP A 331 5.32 -3.06 8.72
CA ASP A 331 5.89 -3.65 9.94
C ASP A 331 5.93 -2.63 11.07
N SER A 332 5.18 -2.90 12.12
CA SER A 332 5.07 -2.05 13.31
C SER A 332 6.19 -2.26 14.34
N THR A 333 7.14 -3.14 14.06
CA THR A 333 8.20 -3.50 15.02
C THR A 333 9.52 -2.80 14.73
N SER A 334 10.43 -2.87 15.69
CA SER A 334 11.81 -2.39 15.55
C SER A 334 12.76 -3.46 14.98
N PHE A 335 12.24 -4.46 14.26
CA PHE A 335 13.09 -5.47 13.62
C PHE A 335 14.04 -4.78 12.63
N PRO A 336 15.36 -5.05 12.72
CA PRO A 336 16.34 -4.32 11.94
C PRO A 336 16.50 -4.87 10.52
N LYS A 337 17.00 -4.03 9.62
CA LYS A 337 17.37 -4.39 8.24
C LYS A 337 16.20 -4.94 7.41
N VAL A 338 14.99 -4.41 7.61
CA VAL A 338 13.83 -4.80 6.81
C VAL A 338 14.06 -4.45 5.34
N THR A 339 14.65 -3.28 5.07
CA THR A 339 14.92 -2.79 3.70
C THR A 339 16.35 -3.07 3.20
N ALA A 340 17.18 -3.70 4.00
CA ALA A 340 18.49 -4.12 3.52
C ALA A 340 18.40 -5.36 2.61
N PRO A 341 19.26 -5.49 1.59
CA PRO A 341 19.33 -6.68 0.74
C PRO A 341 19.55 -7.96 1.55
N VAL A 342 19.00 -9.09 1.06
CA VAL A 342 19.08 -10.39 1.74
C VAL A 342 20.53 -10.86 1.91
N GLU A 343 21.39 -10.59 0.94
CA GLU A 343 22.82 -10.91 0.98
C GLU A 343 23.60 -10.19 2.10
N TYR A 344 23.09 -9.05 2.57
CA TYR A 344 23.61 -8.31 3.73
C TYR A 344 22.85 -8.63 5.04
N GLY A 345 22.07 -9.70 5.03
CA GLY A 345 21.32 -10.17 6.18
C GLY A 345 19.97 -9.49 6.40
N GLY A 346 19.52 -8.68 5.46
CA GLY A 346 18.23 -8.01 5.48
C GLY A 346 17.07 -8.91 5.06
N LEU A 347 15.85 -8.33 5.03
CA LEU A 347 14.64 -9.02 4.58
C LEU A 347 14.38 -8.82 3.08
N GLY A 348 15.07 -7.87 2.41
CA GLY A 348 14.97 -7.65 0.99
C GLY A 348 13.74 -6.85 0.55
N PHE A 349 13.10 -6.09 1.41
CA PHE A 349 12.14 -5.07 1.00
C PHE A 349 12.85 -3.84 0.44
N ASP A 350 12.17 -3.09 -0.40
CA ASP A 350 12.66 -1.81 -0.90
C ASP A 350 12.31 -0.68 0.05
N TYR A 351 11.12 -0.76 0.68
CA TYR A 351 10.61 0.25 1.60
C TYR A 351 9.91 -0.38 2.81
N LYS A 352 9.81 0.42 3.86
CA LYS A 352 9.05 0.11 5.08
C LYS A 352 8.19 1.31 5.47
N TRP A 353 6.94 1.10 5.89
CA TRP A 353 6.13 2.15 6.49
C TRP A 353 6.73 2.61 7.81
N ASP A 354 6.89 3.93 7.99
CA ASP A 354 7.34 4.54 9.25
C ASP A 354 6.15 4.81 10.18
N LEU A 355 5.68 3.76 10.83
CA LEU A 355 4.58 3.86 11.81
C LEU A 355 5.02 4.63 13.08
N GLY A 356 6.32 4.66 13.39
CA GLY A 356 6.88 5.44 14.49
C GLY A 356 6.72 6.94 14.25
N TRP A 357 7.20 7.43 13.09
CA TRP A 357 7.01 8.81 12.66
C TRP A 357 5.53 9.21 12.62
N MET A 358 4.70 8.36 12.04
CA MET A 358 3.26 8.60 11.93
C MET A 358 2.62 8.79 13.30
N ASN A 359 2.85 7.87 14.25
CA ASN A 359 2.28 7.95 15.59
C ASN A 359 2.76 9.18 16.37
N ASP A 360 4.06 9.46 16.37
CA ASP A 360 4.64 10.59 17.09
C ASP A 360 4.17 11.93 16.50
N THR A 361 4.13 12.03 15.18
CA THR A 361 3.67 13.23 14.47
C THR A 361 2.19 13.51 14.76
N LEU A 362 1.32 12.51 14.62
CA LEU A 362 -0.11 12.68 14.89
C LEU A 362 -0.39 12.97 16.37
N ASP A 363 0.36 12.35 17.29
CA ASP A 363 0.23 12.65 18.71
C ASP A 363 0.64 14.10 19.04
N TYR A 364 1.68 14.62 18.38
CA TYR A 364 2.08 16.02 18.50
C TYR A 364 0.97 16.97 18.04
N PHE A 365 0.38 16.74 16.87
CA PHE A 365 -0.63 17.64 16.30
C PHE A 365 -1.99 17.60 17.02
N LYS A 366 -2.26 16.56 17.82
CA LYS A 366 -3.43 16.50 18.72
C LYS A 366 -3.33 17.44 19.92
N LYS A 367 -2.13 17.87 20.28
CA LYS A 367 -1.86 18.66 21.49
C LYS A 367 -2.19 20.13 21.33
N THR A 368 -2.49 20.79 22.44
CA THR A 368 -2.59 22.26 22.52
C THR A 368 -1.24 22.90 22.22
N SER A 369 -1.20 24.20 21.87
CA SER A 369 0.05 24.93 21.65
C SER A 369 0.99 24.85 22.85
N ASP A 370 0.47 24.97 24.07
CA ASP A 370 1.31 24.88 25.28
C ASP A 370 1.93 23.50 25.45
N GLU A 371 1.15 22.43 25.22
CA GLU A 371 1.66 21.05 25.28
C GLU A 371 2.67 20.75 24.16
N ARG A 372 2.52 21.36 22.97
CA ARG A 372 3.46 21.20 21.86
C ARG A 372 4.86 21.65 22.21
N ARG A 373 5.01 22.78 22.95
CA ARG A 373 6.30 23.29 23.41
C ARG A 373 7.09 22.27 24.21
N GLU A 374 6.40 21.48 25.04
CA GLU A 374 7.01 20.41 25.83
C GLU A 374 7.24 19.12 25.01
N ASN A 375 6.62 19.01 23.82
CA ASN A 375 6.60 17.79 23.02
C ASN A 375 7.24 17.94 21.62
N LEU A 376 7.98 19.02 21.34
CA LEU A 376 8.66 19.22 20.04
C LEU A 376 9.59 18.04 19.70
N GLY A 377 10.12 17.36 20.73
CA GLY A 377 10.90 16.14 20.58
C GLY A 377 10.20 15.02 19.80
N LYS A 378 8.86 14.97 19.80
CA LYS A 378 8.12 13.99 18.99
C LYS A 378 8.31 14.18 17.49
N LEU A 379 8.43 15.42 17.01
CA LEU A 379 8.73 15.72 15.61
C LEU A 379 10.19 15.45 15.24
N THR A 380 11.11 15.59 16.19
CA THR A 380 12.53 15.46 15.92
C THR A 380 13.07 14.06 16.16
N PHE A 381 12.37 13.22 16.94
CA PHE A 381 12.83 11.90 17.34
C PHE A 381 13.04 10.94 16.15
N SER A 382 12.19 11.00 15.14
CA SER A 382 12.29 10.18 13.94
C SER A 382 13.64 10.29 13.25
N MET A 383 14.31 11.44 13.36
CA MET A 383 15.63 11.67 12.78
C MET A 383 16.74 10.82 13.43
N MET A 384 16.51 10.24 14.60
CA MET A 384 17.45 9.31 15.23
C MET A 384 17.54 7.98 14.48
N TYR A 385 16.53 7.63 13.67
CA TYR A 385 16.47 6.36 12.95
C TYR A 385 16.10 6.51 11.46
N ALA A 386 15.85 7.70 10.96
CA ALA A 386 15.35 7.98 9.61
C ALA A 386 16.16 7.32 8.47
N TRP A 387 17.43 6.98 8.71
CA TRP A 387 18.30 6.32 7.73
C TRP A 387 18.62 4.87 8.08
N ASN A 388 17.94 4.27 9.06
CA ASN A 388 18.10 2.86 9.37
C ASN A 388 17.40 1.96 8.33
N GLU A 389 16.35 2.49 7.70
CA GLU A 389 15.55 1.84 6.67
C GLU A 389 15.19 2.85 5.56
N HIS A 390 14.71 2.38 4.43
CA HIS A 390 14.09 3.23 3.43
C HIS A 390 12.61 3.41 3.79
N TYR A 391 12.27 4.52 4.40
CA TYR A 391 10.92 4.74 4.92
C TYR A 391 9.96 5.35 3.90
N ILE A 392 8.68 4.92 4.01
CA ILE A 392 7.51 5.63 3.51
C ILE A 392 6.78 6.19 4.72
N LEU A 393 6.38 7.46 4.65
CA LEU A 393 5.62 8.16 5.68
C LEU A 393 4.12 7.93 5.42
N PRO A 394 3.41 7.07 6.20
CA PRO A 394 2.05 6.69 5.88
C PRO A 394 1.02 7.51 6.66
N PHE A 395 0.04 8.09 5.95
CA PHE A 395 -1.26 8.40 6.50
C PHE A 395 -2.29 7.48 5.84
N SER A 396 -2.24 6.20 6.20
CA SER A 396 -2.98 5.12 5.58
C SER A 396 -4.45 5.04 6.01
N HIS A 397 -5.18 4.07 5.44
CA HIS A 397 -6.55 3.74 5.83
C HIS A 397 -6.69 3.47 7.33
N ASP A 398 -5.73 2.78 7.94
CA ASP A 398 -5.75 2.42 9.37
C ASP A 398 -5.85 3.61 10.30
N GLU A 399 -5.33 4.78 9.89
CA GLU A 399 -5.41 6.00 10.67
C GLU A 399 -6.71 6.77 10.49
N ASN A 400 -7.57 6.34 9.58
CA ASN A 400 -8.82 7.02 9.22
C ASN A 400 -10.08 6.20 9.57
N VAL A 401 -9.99 5.25 10.49
CA VAL A 401 -11.05 4.27 10.79
C VAL A 401 -11.09 3.88 12.27
N HIS A 402 -12.14 3.19 12.68
CA HIS A 402 -12.32 2.59 14.03
C HIS A 402 -12.32 3.59 15.19
N GLY A 403 -12.88 4.78 15.00
CA GLY A 403 -12.96 5.81 16.03
C GLY A 403 -11.64 6.55 16.28
N LYS A 404 -10.65 6.38 15.38
CA LYS A 404 -9.37 7.10 15.46
C LYS A 404 -9.48 8.56 14.99
N ALA A 405 -10.59 8.95 14.35
CA ALA A 405 -10.82 10.20 13.60
C ALA A 405 -9.98 10.28 12.31
N THR A 406 -10.36 11.15 11.36
CA THR A 406 -9.57 11.41 10.15
C THR A 406 -8.34 12.28 10.45
N ILE A 407 -7.39 12.35 9.52
CA ILE A 407 -6.16 13.13 9.74
C ILE A 407 -6.48 14.58 10.12
N VAL A 408 -7.38 15.24 9.38
CA VAL A 408 -7.76 16.64 9.73
C VAL A 408 -8.47 16.73 11.07
N GLN A 409 -9.30 15.75 11.44
CA GLN A 409 -10.00 15.75 12.72
C GLN A 409 -9.07 15.57 13.92
N LYS A 410 -7.93 14.91 13.74
CA LYS A 410 -6.90 14.78 14.77
C LYS A 410 -6.22 16.09 15.13
N MET A 411 -6.29 17.11 14.26
CA MET A 411 -5.72 18.43 14.58
C MET A 411 -6.42 19.05 15.78
N TYR A 412 -5.67 19.75 16.61
CA TYR A 412 -6.20 20.43 17.80
C TYR A 412 -7.20 21.53 17.44
N GLY A 413 -8.20 21.72 18.29
CA GLY A 413 -9.14 22.85 18.24
C GLY A 413 -10.40 22.59 17.38
N GLU A 414 -11.12 23.68 17.13
CA GLU A 414 -12.38 23.68 16.39
C GLU A 414 -12.17 23.58 14.89
N TYR A 415 -13.25 23.38 14.14
CA TYR A 415 -13.27 23.07 12.71
C TYR A 415 -12.33 23.97 11.88
N GLU A 416 -12.49 25.29 11.93
CA GLU A 416 -11.69 26.23 11.13
C GLU A 416 -10.21 26.21 11.51
N GLY A 417 -9.90 26.01 12.79
CA GLY A 417 -8.54 25.96 13.33
C GLY A 417 -7.76 24.71 12.94
N LYS A 418 -8.43 23.66 12.47
CA LYS A 418 -7.79 22.41 12.05
C LYS A 418 -7.06 22.53 10.71
N PHE A 419 -7.60 23.27 9.76
CA PHE A 419 -7.06 23.37 8.40
C PHE A 419 -5.66 24.02 8.32
N PRO A 420 -5.36 25.13 9.01
CA PRO A 420 -3.98 25.64 9.04
C PRO A 420 -2.98 24.62 9.55
N GLN A 421 -3.32 23.90 10.62
CA GLN A 421 -2.48 22.87 11.21
C GLN A 421 -2.27 21.69 10.25
N ALA A 422 -3.33 21.23 9.59
CA ALA A 422 -3.24 20.18 8.57
C ALA A 422 -2.35 20.61 7.40
N ARG A 423 -2.44 21.88 6.94
CA ARG A 423 -1.52 22.39 5.92
C ARG A 423 -0.05 22.36 6.38
N ALA A 424 0.22 22.76 7.61
CA ALA A 424 1.57 22.71 8.18
C ALA A 424 2.08 21.26 8.34
N LEU A 425 1.20 20.34 8.78
CA LEU A 425 1.49 18.91 8.90
C LEU A 425 1.92 18.30 7.54
N TYR A 426 1.17 18.56 6.47
CA TYR A 426 1.51 17.99 5.16
C TYR A 426 2.77 18.60 4.53
N LEU A 427 3.07 19.88 4.81
CA LEU A 427 4.36 20.45 4.43
C LEU A 427 5.50 19.80 5.23
N TYR A 428 5.29 19.52 6.53
CA TYR A 428 6.26 18.80 7.37
C TYR A 428 6.50 17.38 6.84
N MET A 429 5.43 16.64 6.47
CA MET A 429 5.55 15.33 5.82
C MET A 429 6.38 15.40 4.55
N ALA A 430 6.12 16.39 3.68
CA ALA A 430 6.81 16.50 2.39
C ALA A 430 8.31 16.84 2.53
N ILE A 431 8.72 17.63 3.54
CA ILE A 431 10.13 18.02 3.76
C ILE A 431 10.90 17.00 4.61
N HIS A 432 10.20 16.16 5.40
CA HIS A 432 10.83 15.09 6.17
C HIS A 432 11.41 14.02 5.23
N PRO A 433 12.58 13.41 5.54
CA PRO A 433 13.09 12.28 4.78
C PRO A 433 12.09 11.10 4.78
N GLY A 434 11.85 10.54 3.61
CA GLY A 434 10.91 9.43 3.38
C GLY A 434 9.95 9.71 2.23
N LYS A 435 9.48 8.66 1.57
CA LYS A 435 8.45 8.74 0.54
C LYS A 435 7.09 9.00 1.19
N MET A 436 6.09 9.42 0.42
CA MET A 436 4.77 9.76 0.97
C MET A 436 3.71 8.75 0.58
N LEU A 437 2.82 8.43 1.53
CA LEU A 437 1.59 7.69 1.29
C LEU A 437 0.42 8.42 1.96
N ASP A 438 -0.65 8.64 1.21
CA ASP A 438 -1.85 9.31 1.68
C ASP A 438 -3.11 8.54 1.26
N PHE A 439 -3.99 8.29 2.22
CA PHE A 439 -5.24 7.58 1.97
C PHE A 439 -6.29 8.49 1.34
N MET A 440 -7.08 7.95 0.43
CA MET A 440 -8.18 8.65 -0.24
C MET A 440 -9.08 9.40 0.74
N GLY A 441 -9.40 10.66 0.39
CA GLY A 441 -10.18 11.58 1.23
C GLY A 441 -9.32 12.50 2.10
N ASN A 442 -8.09 12.13 2.43
CA ASN A 442 -7.17 12.98 3.18
C ASN A 442 -6.79 14.24 2.38
N GLU A 443 -6.66 14.14 1.05
CA GLU A 443 -6.24 15.22 0.16
C GLU A 443 -7.22 16.40 0.11
N PHE A 444 -8.49 16.17 0.48
CA PHE A 444 -9.50 17.23 0.63
C PHE A 444 -10.05 17.34 2.06
N ALA A 445 -9.31 16.79 3.03
CA ALA A 445 -9.62 16.89 4.46
C ALA A 445 -11.00 16.33 4.83
N GLN A 446 -11.34 15.14 4.34
CA GLN A 446 -12.59 14.47 4.68
C GLN A 446 -12.76 14.36 6.20
N LEU A 447 -14.00 14.61 6.68
CA LEU A 447 -14.32 14.53 8.11
C LEU A 447 -14.85 13.16 8.54
N ARG A 448 -15.53 12.46 7.63
CA ARG A 448 -16.04 11.12 7.91
C ARG A 448 -14.90 10.10 7.82
N GLU A 449 -14.81 9.23 8.80
CA GLU A 449 -13.91 8.07 8.76
C GLU A 449 -14.21 7.17 7.56
N PHE A 450 -13.25 6.36 7.18
CA PHE A 450 -13.37 5.37 6.11
C PHE A 450 -14.54 4.42 6.38
N ASP A 451 -15.36 4.20 5.36
CA ASP A 451 -16.54 3.34 5.33
C ASP A 451 -16.59 2.70 3.94
N GLU A 452 -16.33 1.41 3.87
CA GLU A 452 -16.29 0.65 2.60
C GLU A 452 -17.63 0.59 1.87
N SER A 453 -18.74 0.82 2.59
CA SER A 453 -20.08 0.78 2.03
C SER A 453 -20.51 2.07 1.31
N ARG A 454 -19.70 3.13 1.41
CA ARG A 454 -20.04 4.48 0.92
C ARG A 454 -18.86 5.12 0.21
N GLU A 455 -19.17 5.88 -0.86
CA GLU A 455 -18.14 6.70 -1.51
C GLU A 455 -17.57 7.78 -0.58
N GLN A 456 -16.42 8.33 -0.95
CA GLN A 456 -15.81 9.48 -0.25
C GLN A 456 -16.78 10.67 -0.25
N ASP A 457 -16.66 11.55 0.74
CA ASP A 457 -17.55 12.72 0.88
C ASP A 457 -17.19 13.84 -0.13
N TRP A 458 -17.17 13.54 -1.43
CA TRP A 458 -16.83 14.47 -2.50
C TRP A 458 -17.59 15.80 -2.43
N MET A 459 -18.79 15.78 -1.84
CA MET A 459 -19.60 16.97 -1.68
C MET A 459 -18.97 18.03 -0.76
N VAL A 460 -18.04 17.67 0.10
CA VAL A 460 -17.38 18.64 0.99
C VAL A 460 -16.53 19.65 0.23
N LEU A 461 -16.10 19.32 -0.99
CA LEU A 461 -15.42 20.25 -1.90
C LEU A 461 -16.24 21.47 -2.29
N LYS A 462 -17.56 21.50 -2.00
CA LYS A 462 -18.41 22.71 -2.14
C LYS A 462 -18.16 23.73 -1.03
N TYR A 463 -17.49 23.34 0.05
CA TYR A 463 -17.19 24.20 1.19
C TYR A 463 -15.77 24.77 1.07
N PRO A 464 -15.60 26.09 1.27
CA PRO A 464 -14.33 26.77 1.02
C PRO A 464 -13.10 26.13 1.70
N ASN A 465 -13.22 25.75 2.98
CA ASN A 465 -12.09 25.18 3.70
C ASN A 465 -11.55 23.90 3.07
N HIS A 466 -12.42 23.03 2.58
CA HIS A 466 -12.05 21.77 1.94
C HIS A 466 -11.49 21.99 0.53
N ASP A 467 -12.11 22.88 -0.26
CA ASP A 467 -11.64 23.22 -1.60
C ASP A 467 -10.29 23.95 -1.55
N ASP A 468 -10.12 24.88 -0.61
CA ASP A 468 -8.86 25.58 -0.36
C ASP A 468 -7.76 24.61 0.08
N PHE A 469 -8.09 23.65 0.95
CA PHE A 469 -7.17 22.62 1.39
C PHE A 469 -6.78 21.69 0.24
N HIS A 470 -7.72 21.27 -0.59
CA HIS A 470 -7.45 20.45 -1.77
C HIS A 470 -6.53 21.17 -2.77
N ARG A 471 -6.78 22.46 -3.04
CA ARG A 471 -5.86 23.29 -3.85
C ARG A 471 -4.47 23.39 -3.25
N TYR A 472 -4.38 23.51 -1.93
CA TYR A 472 -3.10 23.48 -1.21
C TYR A 472 -2.37 22.15 -1.41
N ARG A 473 -3.06 21.02 -1.22
CA ARG A 473 -2.46 19.69 -1.39
C ARG A 473 -1.92 19.49 -2.80
N ARG A 474 -2.66 19.89 -3.83
CA ARG A 474 -2.18 19.88 -5.22
C ARG A 474 -0.93 20.72 -5.41
N ALA A 475 -0.93 21.94 -4.91
CA ALA A 475 0.23 22.84 -5.02
C ALA A 475 1.46 22.29 -4.28
N LEU A 476 1.28 21.64 -3.13
CA LEU A 476 2.36 20.98 -2.40
C LEU A 476 2.93 19.79 -3.18
N ASN A 477 2.07 18.92 -3.71
CA ASN A 477 2.49 17.79 -4.52
C ASN A 477 3.21 18.23 -5.80
N GLU A 478 2.73 19.29 -6.48
CA GLU A 478 3.43 19.91 -7.62
C GLU A 478 4.82 20.42 -7.22
N ALA A 479 4.94 21.08 -6.06
CA ALA A 479 6.24 21.55 -5.57
C ALA A 479 7.18 20.38 -5.24
N TYR A 480 6.68 19.29 -4.65
CA TYR A 480 7.43 18.08 -4.37
C TYR A 480 7.96 17.44 -5.67
N LEU A 481 7.11 17.25 -6.66
CA LEU A 481 7.50 16.65 -7.95
C LEU A 481 8.53 17.50 -8.72
N ALA A 482 8.38 18.84 -8.67
CA ALA A 482 9.19 19.78 -9.44
C ALA A 482 10.57 20.07 -8.83
N ASN A 483 10.85 19.63 -7.60
CA ASN A 483 12.11 19.96 -6.92
C ASN A 483 12.81 18.71 -6.40
N GLU A 484 13.86 18.33 -7.11
CA GLU A 484 14.60 17.08 -6.84
C GLU A 484 15.23 17.01 -5.44
N ALA A 485 15.46 18.15 -4.78
CA ALA A 485 15.99 18.18 -3.42
C ALA A 485 15.06 17.53 -2.37
N PHE A 486 13.80 17.27 -2.69
CA PHE A 486 12.93 16.48 -1.83
C PHE A 486 13.23 14.98 -1.87
N TRP A 487 13.77 14.46 -2.99
CA TRP A 487 13.80 13.02 -3.22
C TRP A 487 15.08 12.45 -3.84
N SER A 488 15.96 13.29 -4.46
CA SER A 488 17.15 12.78 -5.17
C SER A 488 18.24 12.25 -4.23
N ARG A 489 18.33 12.80 -3.00
CA ARG A 489 19.28 12.38 -1.95
C ARG A 489 18.55 12.01 -0.65
N GLU A 490 17.42 11.36 -0.75
CA GLU A 490 16.50 11.14 0.37
C GLU A 490 17.10 10.27 1.47
N TYR A 491 17.89 9.26 1.09
CA TYR A 491 18.51 8.33 2.03
C TYR A 491 19.98 8.65 2.34
N ASP A 492 20.40 9.89 2.04
CA ASP A 492 21.72 10.42 2.37
C ASP A 492 21.63 11.33 3.61
N PRO A 493 22.16 10.90 4.78
CA PRO A 493 22.12 11.71 5.99
C PRO A 493 22.76 13.10 5.83
N GLU A 494 23.75 13.25 4.95
CA GLU A 494 24.43 14.52 4.72
C GLU A 494 23.56 15.54 3.96
N ALA A 495 22.49 15.07 3.29
CA ALA A 495 21.55 15.93 2.58
C ALA A 495 20.52 16.61 3.51
N PHE A 496 20.42 16.20 4.76
CA PHE A 496 19.48 16.74 5.72
C PHE A 496 20.16 17.61 6.79
N ARG A 497 19.51 18.71 7.18
CA ARG A 497 19.93 19.53 8.33
C ARG A 497 18.73 20.16 9.04
N TRP A 498 18.72 20.08 10.36
CA TRP A 498 17.94 21.02 11.14
C TRP A 498 18.63 22.39 11.06
N LEU A 499 17.92 23.39 10.53
CA LEU A 499 18.37 24.79 10.64
C LEU A 499 18.02 25.37 12.02
N ASP A 500 16.88 24.94 12.54
CA ASP A 500 16.45 25.22 13.91
C ASP A 500 15.52 24.11 14.42
N CYS A 501 15.76 23.62 15.61
CA CYS A 501 14.89 22.72 16.39
C CYS A 501 15.19 22.84 17.90
N ALA A 502 15.94 23.86 18.29
CA ALA A 502 16.48 24.01 19.65
C ALA A 502 15.68 24.97 20.52
N HIS A 503 14.63 25.58 19.98
CA HIS A 503 13.80 26.58 20.63
C HIS A 503 12.35 26.10 20.86
N PRO A 504 12.13 25.11 21.73
CA PRO A 504 10.79 24.55 21.96
C PRO A 504 9.78 25.61 22.44
N GLU A 505 10.26 26.66 23.14
CA GLU A 505 9.43 27.77 23.57
C GLU A 505 8.76 28.56 22.44
N LEU A 506 9.27 28.44 21.22
CA LEU A 506 8.71 29.08 20.03
C LEU A 506 7.72 28.22 19.28
N ASP A 507 7.58 26.90 19.59
CA ASP A 507 6.86 25.93 18.76
C ASP A 507 7.27 25.97 17.29
N ALA A 508 8.55 26.21 17.01
CA ALA A 508 9.08 26.44 15.68
C ALA A 508 10.21 25.47 15.36
N CYS A 509 10.31 25.12 14.10
CA CYS A 509 11.46 24.42 13.56
C CYS A 509 11.71 24.80 12.11
N ALA A 510 12.92 24.50 11.62
CA ALA A 510 13.26 24.68 10.21
C ALA A 510 14.15 23.55 9.71
N ILE A 511 13.84 23.04 8.53
CA ILE A 511 14.48 21.90 7.89
C ILE A 511 15.10 22.35 6.58
N TRP A 512 16.30 21.86 6.29
CA TRP A 512 17.01 21.99 5.03
C TRP A 512 17.23 20.63 4.39
N ARG A 513 16.98 20.55 3.07
CA ARG A 513 17.27 19.38 2.26
C ARG A 513 18.15 19.79 1.06
N ASP A 514 19.32 19.18 0.93
CA ASP A 514 20.18 19.34 -0.23
C ASP A 514 19.81 18.35 -1.34
N GLY A 515 19.71 18.86 -2.56
CA GLY A 515 19.65 18.07 -3.78
C GLY A 515 20.97 18.12 -4.55
N HIS A 516 20.95 17.61 -5.80
CA HIS A 516 22.09 17.73 -6.71
C HIS A 516 22.22 19.14 -7.31
N ASP A 517 21.09 19.79 -7.64
CA ASP A 517 21.01 21.08 -8.33
C ASP A 517 20.42 22.21 -7.47
N GLY A 518 20.53 22.11 -6.17
CA GLY A 518 19.98 23.12 -5.27
C GLY A 518 19.56 22.56 -3.91
N ALA A 519 18.78 23.34 -3.20
CA ALA A 519 18.24 22.92 -1.91
C ALA A 519 16.80 23.39 -1.74
N VAL A 520 16.05 22.71 -0.89
CA VAL A 520 14.79 23.20 -0.36
C VAL A 520 14.90 23.40 1.15
N LEU A 521 14.20 24.39 1.66
CA LEU A 521 14.06 24.61 3.07
C LEU A 521 12.60 24.88 3.42
N ALA A 522 12.14 24.34 4.55
CA ALA A 522 10.86 24.70 5.14
C ALA A 522 11.05 25.21 6.56
N ALA A 523 10.36 26.30 6.90
CA ALA A 523 10.32 26.88 8.23
C ALA A 523 8.88 26.85 8.75
N PHE A 524 8.69 26.43 10.01
CA PHE A 524 7.39 26.16 10.61
C PHE A 524 7.19 26.98 11.89
N ASN A 525 5.96 27.40 12.07
CA ASN A 525 5.40 27.86 13.33
C ASN A 525 4.18 26.99 13.66
N PHE A 526 4.32 26.09 14.61
CA PHE A 526 3.25 25.21 15.07
C PHE A 526 2.45 25.78 16.25
N GLY A 527 2.86 26.97 16.73
CA GLY A 527 2.20 27.72 17.79
C GLY A 527 1.04 28.58 17.29
N ASP A 528 0.27 29.11 18.22
CA ASP A 528 -0.92 29.93 18.00
C ASP A 528 -0.66 31.43 17.91
N THR A 529 0.59 31.87 18.05
CA THR A 529 1.03 33.26 17.95
C THR A 529 1.96 33.47 16.77
N GLU A 530 1.89 34.66 16.14
CA GLU A 530 2.79 35.02 15.05
C GLU A 530 4.23 35.13 15.54
N LEU A 531 5.16 34.57 14.79
CA LEU A 531 6.60 34.74 15.02
C LEU A 531 7.14 35.80 14.06
N ALA A 532 7.33 37.00 14.56
CA ALA A 532 8.00 38.08 13.84
C ALA A 532 9.53 37.95 13.95
N ASP A 533 10.22 38.33 12.88
CA ASP A 533 11.72 38.37 12.82
C ASP A 533 12.39 37.01 13.14
N TYR A 534 11.73 35.87 12.84
CA TYR A 534 12.34 34.55 12.97
C TYR A 534 13.54 34.43 12.03
N THR A 535 14.73 34.32 12.62
CA THR A 535 15.99 34.40 11.88
C THR A 535 16.66 33.04 11.77
N LEU A 536 17.01 32.64 10.56
CA LEU A 536 17.69 31.38 10.25
C LEU A 536 19.05 31.65 9.62
N THR A 537 20.07 30.89 10.04
CA THR A 537 21.36 30.83 9.35
C THR A 537 21.33 29.72 8.33
N LEU A 538 21.53 30.07 7.06
CA LEU A 538 21.53 29.10 5.96
C LEU A 538 22.93 28.50 5.74
N PRO A 539 23.03 27.23 5.32
CA PRO A 539 24.31 26.56 5.07
C PRO A 539 25.16 27.22 3.97
N ARG A 540 24.53 27.93 3.04
CA ARG A 540 25.20 28.65 1.94
C ARG A 540 24.36 29.83 1.45
N ALA A 541 25.03 30.80 0.83
CA ALA A 541 24.39 31.89 0.11
C ALA A 541 23.85 31.38 -1.24
N GLY A 542 22.88 32.10 -1.80
CA GLY A 542 22.31 31.78 -3.11
C GLY A 542 21.06 32.60 -3.44
N LYS A 543 20.37 32.22 -4.49
CA LYS A 543 19.11 32.84 -4.87
C LYS A 543 17.94 32.05 -4.24
N LEU A 544 17.29 32.65 -3.25
CA LEU A 544 16.18 32.05 -2.51
C LEU A 544 14.84 32.46 -3.11
N THR A 545 14.00 31.49 -3.44
CA THR A 545 12.63 31.70 -3.97
C THR A 545 11.63 31.04 -3.05
N LYS A 546 10.65 31.79 -2.52
CA LYS A 546 9.51 31.21 -1.78
C LYS A 546 8.64 30.44 -2.78
N LEU A 547 8.51 29.14 -2.63
CA LEU A 547 7.70 28.27 -3.48
C LEU A 547 6.26 28.19 -2.99
N LEU A 548 6.07 28.13 -1.67
CA LEU A 548 4.76 27.92 -1.04
C LEU A 548 4.75 28.54 0.35
N ASP A 549 3.59 29.05 0.72
CA ASP A 549 3.26 29.49 2.07
C ASP A 549 1.89 28.91 2.43
N THR A 550 1.82 28.14 3.49
CA THR A 550 0.57 27.49 3.92
C THR A 550 -0.52 28.49 4.35
N ASP A 551 -0.13 29.74 4.64
CA ASP A 551 -1.03 30.81 5.02
C ASP A 551 -1.47 31.73 3.84
N TRP A 552 -1.20 31.35 2.58
CA TRP A 552 -1.74 32.13 1.46
C TRP A 552 -3.27 32.04 1.38
N GLN A 553 -3.90 33.19 1.05
CA GLN A 553 -5.36 33.31 0.92
C GLN A 553 -5.96 32.32 -0.09
N CYS A 554 -5.23 31.98 -1.15
CA CYS A 554 -5.68 30.98 -2.12
C CYS A 554 -5.76 29.54 -1.55
N PHE A 555 -5.30 29.34 -0.33
CA PHE A 555 -5.38 28.10 0.44
C PHE A 555 -6.19 28.25 1.73
N GLY A 556 -6.98 29.33 1.85
CA GLY A 556 -7.76 29.65 3.04
C GLY A 556 -6.95 30.26 4.18
N GLY A 557 -5.76 30.79 3.89
CA GLY A 557 -4.94 31.55 4.86
C GLY A 557 -5.26 33.05 4.86
N ARG A 558 -4.34 33.85 5.45
CA ARG A 558 -4.53 35.29 5.68
C ARG A 558 -3.63 36.15 4.79
N THR A 559 -2.51 35.60 4.33
CA THR A 559 -1.49 36.32 3.56
C THR A 559 -1.77 36.30 2.06
N GLU A 560 -1.56 37.43 1.38
CA GLU A 560 -1.73 37.50 -0.07
C GLU A 560 -0.59 36.77 -0.79
N LYS A 561 -0.94 35.90 -1.76
CA LYS A 561 0.05 35.26 -2.62
C LYS A 561 0.64 36.30 -3.58
N PRO A 562 1.99 36.44 -3.67
CA PRO A 562 2.60 37.33 -4.64
C PRO A 562 2.24 36.97 -6.08
N LYS A 563 1.99 37.98 -6.92
CA LYS A 563 1.67 37.76 -8.37
C LYS A 563 2.80 37.03 -9.12
N ARG A 564 4.05 37.17 -8.66
CA ARG A 564 5.23 36.44 -9.16
C ARG A 564 6.10 35.99 -8.01
N LEU A 565 6.52 34.75 -8.07
CA LEU A 565 7.51 34.18 -7.15
C LEU A 565 8.90 34.55 -7.68
N VAL A 566 9.54 35.56 -7.10
CA VAL A 566 10.82 36.07 -7.53
C VAL A 566 11.89 35.69 -6.52
N GLY A 567 12.96 35.03 -7.00
CA GLY A 567 14.10 34.71 -6.16
C GLY A 567 14.89 35.97 -5.81
N LYS A 568 15.24 36.11 -4.53
CA LYS A 568 16.07 37.18 -3.99
C LYS A 568 17.43 36.62 -3.59
N ALA A 569 18.47 37.43 -3.73
CA ALA A 569 19.78 37.08 -3.20
C ALA A 569 19.70 36.98 -1.66
N CYS A 570 20.31 35.93 -1.12
CA CYS A 570 20.40 35.66 0.31
C CYS A 570 21.85 35.33 0.64
N GLU A 571 22.46 36.09 1.56
CA GLU A 571 23.87 35.98 1.93
C GLU A 571 24.10 35.08 3.16
N GLY A 572 23.22 34.12 3.38
CA GLY A 572 23.34 33.13 4.48
C GLY A 572 22.51 33.46 5.73
N GLU A 573 21.81 34.58 5.75
CA GLU A 573 20.83 34.90 6.81
C GLU A 573 19.44 35.11 6.20
N LEU A 574 18.42 34.49 6.76
CA LEU A 574 17.03 34.59 6.33
C LEU A 574 16.15 35.02 7.50
N LYS A 575 15.48 36.16 7.36
CA LYS A 575 14.48 36.64 8.33
C LYS A 575 13.07 36.40 7.80
N LEU A 576 12.22 35.79 8.62
CA LEU A 576 10.86 35.41 8.29
C LEU A 576 9.88 35.96 9.31
N THR A 577 8.68 36.24 8.83
CA THR A 577 7.48 36.30 9.67
C THR A 577 6.64 35.07 9.37
N LEU A 578 6.38 34.27 10.39
CA LEU A 578 5.61 33.03 10.31
C LEU A 578 4.27 33.23 11.02
N ALA A 579 3.20 33.09 10.28
CA ALA A 579 1.84 33.12 10.81
C ALA A 579 1.62 31.95 11.82
N PRO A 580 0.65 32.04 12.74
CA PRO A 580 0.28 30.91 13.58
C PRO A 580 -0.12 29.69 12.77
N PHE A 581 0.30 28.49 13.20
CA PHE A 581 0.00 27.21 12.57
C PHE A 581 0.34 27.18 11.07
N SER A 582 1.53 27.68 10.71
CA SER A 582 1.93 27.80 9.32
C SER A 582 3.32 27.24 9.03
N GLY A 583 3.59 27.08 7.74
CA GLY A 583 4.92 26.76 7.23
C GLY A 583 5.18 27.45 5.88
N GLN A 584 6.43 27.79 5.64
CA GLN A 584 6.90 28.41 4.40
C GLN A 584 7.96 27.55 3.76
N LEU A 585 7.78 27.26 2.47
CA LEU A 585 8.71 26.46 1.67
C LEU A 585 9.49 27.36 0.70
N PHE A 586 10.80 27.16 0.66
CA PHE A 586 11.70 27.89 -0.23
C PHE A 586 12.60 26.93 -1.02
N LYS A 587 12.99 27.37 -2.21
CA LYS A 587 14.06 26.76 -3.01
C LYS A 587 15.26 27.71 -3.04
N LEU A 588 16.46 27.17 -2.86
CA LEU A 588 17.72 27.87 -3.03
C LEU A 588 18.49 27.27 -4.20
N VAL A 589 18.93 28.12 -5.12
CA VAL A 589 19.76 27.79 -6.29
C VAL A 589 21.01 28.65 -6.30
#